data_45ec131652e31c1db2e0cb0cac88f0d9
#
_entry.id   45ec131652e31c1db2e0cb0cac88f0d9
#
_cell.length_a   1.000
_cell.length_b   1.000
_cell.length_c   1.000
_cell.angle_alpha   90.00
_cell.angle_beta   90.00
_cell.angle_gamma   90.00
#
_symmetry.space_group_name_H-M   'P 1'
#
loop_
_entity.id
_entity.type
_entity.pdbx_description
1 polymer ?
#
loop_
_entity_poly.entity_id
_entity_poly.type
_entity_poly.pdbx_seq_one_letter_code
_entity_poly.pdbx_strand_id
1 'polypeptide(L)'
;ELRDLPPGEVLIQVAYAAVNYKDALVCIPNGNVARTYPLVPGLELTGVVVESTDPRFQPGETVLASDFGSTQGVSRHGGYSEYARVPGDFLFRLQAGVDCKQALVLSAGVTVAMGLRQLEKHDLTPQRGPVLVTGATGGAVSLLSGRGYTVAASTGKADAQDYLRRLGASEILSREETSAESTRPREAERWAGSIDTVGGATLAYLMRTTKKGGAIAAIGVSGGAAFRATVFPLILRGIKMLGIDMPSTPLQMRRELWEEVMGEATLLSLADAIVSEVALEDIPRVTQAMLGGQTRGRILVRPSEQ
;
A
#
# COMPACT_ATOMS: atom_id res chain seq x y z
N GLU A 1 -18.01 23.36 4.32
CA GLU A 1 -17.68 24.66 3.69
C GLU A 1 -16.17 24.92 3.72
N LEU A 2 -15.62 25.70 2.76
CA LEU A 2 -14.18 26.00 2.69
C LEU A 2 -13.61 26.67 3.96
N ARG A 3 -14.47 27.31 4.76
CA ARG A 3 -14.09 27.95 6.04
C ARG A 3 -13.76 26.96 7.15
N ASP A 4 -14.24 25.73 7.05
CA ASP A 4 -14.08 24.69 8.06
C ASP A 4 -12.83 23.81 7.81
N LEU A 5 -12.11 24.09 6.71
CA LEU A 5 -10.89 23.36 6.40
C LEU A 5 -9.76 23.74 7.35
N PRO A 6 -9.00 22.77 7.84
CA PRO A 6 -7.88 23.04 8.75
C PRO A 6 -6.81 23.91 8.09
N PRO A 7 -6.01 24.64 8.87
CA PRO A 7 -4.91 25.41 8.32
C PRO A 7 -3.96 24.52 7.51
N GLY A 8 -3.57 24.99 6.35
CA GLY A 8 -2.63 24.33 5.47
C GLY A 8 -2.11 25.33 4.46
N GLU A 9 -1.11 24.95 3.69
CA GLU A 9 -0.43 25.86 2.77
C GLU A 9 -1.01 25.81 1.36
N VAL A 10 -1.66 24.67 0.98
CA VAL A 10 -2.18 24.42 -0.37
C VAL A 10 -3.62 23.94 -0.33
N LEU A 11 -4.51 24.60 -1.04
CA LEU A 11 -5.90 24.19 -1.26
C LEU A 11 -5.98 23.43 -2.57
N ILE A 12 -6.54 22.23 -2.51
CA ILE A 12 -6.66 21.30 -3.66
C ILE A 12 -8.13 21.03 -3.91
N GLN A 13 -8.58 21.17 -5.17
CA GLN A 13 -9.81 20.57 -5.64
C GLN A 13 -9.54 19.08 -5.90
N VAL A 14 -10.19 18.22 -5.13
CA VAL A 14 -9.93 16.79 -5.13
C VAL A 14 -10.58 16.15 -6.37
N ALA A 15 -9.77 15.53 -7.22
CA ALA A 15 -10.24 14.73 -8.33
C ALA A 15 -10.57 13.30 -7.89
N TYR A 16 -9.67 12.69 -7.14
CA TYR A 16 -9.82 11.35 -6.59
C TYR A 16 -9.16 11.24 -5.21
N ALA A 17 -9.73 10.38 -4.36
CA ALA A 17 -9.09 9.91 -3.14
C ALA A 17 -9.03 8.38 -3.13
N ALA A 18 -7.99 7.80 -2.55
CA ALA A 18 -7.85 6.35 -2.49
C ALA A 18 -8.46 5.76 -1.22
N VAL A 19 -8.99 4.53 -1.32
CA VAL A 19 -9.41 3.76 -0.15
C VAL A 19 -8.31 2.77 0.22
N ASN A 20 -7.72 2.97 1.39
CA ASN A 20 -6.73 2.07 1.98
C ASN A 20 -7.34 1.29 3.17
N TYR A 21 -6.73 0.18 3.54
CA TYR A 21 -7.13 -0.58 4.73
C TYR A 21 -7.14 0.29 6.01
N LYS A 22 -6.21 1.23 6.10
CA LYS A 22 -6.11 2.18 7.20
C LYS A 22 -7.29 3.16 7.23
N ASP A 23 -7.77 3.62 6.06
CA ASP A 23 -8.99 4.43 5.96
C ASP A 23 -10.21 3.66 6.46
N ALA A 24 -10.31 2.37 6.13
CA ALA A 24 -11.38 1.53 6.63
C ALA A 24 -11.34 1.39 8.16
N LEU A 25 -10.15 1.31 8.76
CA LEU A 25 -10.00 1.33 10.22
C LEU A 25 -10.37 2.68 10.85
N VAL A 26 -10.10 3.80 10.16
CA VAL A 26 -10.55 5.15 10.63
C VAL A 26 -12.07 5.24 10.68
N CYS A 27 -12.77 4.56 9.79
CA CYS A 27 -14.23 4.62 9.67
C CYS A 27 -14.98 3.74 10.68
N ILE A 28 -14.31 2.99 11.55
CA ILE A 28 -14.93 2.15 12.56
C ILE A 28 -14.56 2.55 14.00
N PRO A 29 -15.50 2.42 14.98
CA PRO A 29 -15.25 2.88 16.35
C PRO A 29 -14.03 2.25 17.04
N ASN A 30 -13.75 0.99 16.75
CA ASN A 30 -12.67 0.23 17.39
C ASN A 30 -11.42 0.09 16.50
N GLY A 31 -11.30 0.89 15.44
CA GLY A 31 -10.17 0.81 14.51
C GLY A 31 -8.85 1.32 15.09
N ASN A 32 -8.90 2.12 16.17
CA ASN A 32 -7.75 2.64 16.92
C ASN A 32 -6.75 3.42 16.05
N VAL A 33 -7.22 4.03 14.96
CA VAL A 33 -6.40 4.79 14.01
C VAL A 33 -6.68 6.28 14.10
N ALA A 34 -7.96 6.69 14.05
CA ALA A 34 -8.34 8.09 14.16
C ALA A 34 -7.94 8.65 15.53
N ARG A 35 -7.35 9.84 15.55
CA ARG A 35 -6.85 10.50 16.76
C ARG A 35 -7.68 11.71 17.20
N THR A 36 -8.50 12.22 16.28
CA THR A 36 -9.36 13.39 16.50
C THR A 36 -10.72 13.20 15.86
N TYR A 37 -11.76 13.81 16.42
CA TYR A 37 -13.11 13.83 15.87
C TYR A 37 -13.72 15.23 16.07
N PRO A 38 -14.55 15.78 15.14
CA PRO A 38 -14.90 15.16 13.85
C PRO A 38 -13.72 15.13 12.87
N LEU A 39 -13.67 14.14 11.98
CA LEU A 39 -12.59 13.93 11.02
C LEU A 39 -13.16 13.53 9.65
N VAL A 40 -12.65 14.13 8.58
CA VAL A 40 -12.82 13.65 7.21
C VAL A 40 -11.72 12.64 6.94
N PRO A 41 -12.02 11.35 6.64
CA PRO A 41 -11.02 10.36 6.29
C PRO A 41 -10.39 10.60 4.89
N GLY A 42 -9.52 9.69 4.45
CA GLY A 42 -8.88 9.72 3.14
C GLY A 42 -7.39 10.11 3.23
N LEU A 43 -6.53 9.10 3.36
CA LEU A 43 -5.09 9.27 3.57
C LEU A 43 -4.38 9.85 2.36
N GLU A 44 -4.89 9.56 1.16
CA GLU A 44 -4.28 9.92 -0.11
C GLU A 44 -5.32 10.50 -1.05
N LEU A 45 -4.96 11.56 -1.72
CA LEU A 45 -5.80 12.21 -2.73
C LEU A 45 -4.95 12.73 -3.88
N THR A 46 -5.59 12.92 -5.03
CA THR A 46 -5.04 13.66 -6.18
C THR A 46 -6.03 14.74 -6.58
N GLY A 47 -5.52 15.81 -7.15
CA GLY A 47 -6.36 16.91 -7.60
C GLY A 47 -5.55 18.09 -8.13
N VAL A 48 -6.25 19.19 -8.35
CA VAL A 48 -5.67 20.42 -8.89
C VAL A 48 -5.53 21.46 -7.81
N VAL A 49 -4.38 22.09 -7.73
CA VAL A 49 -4.12 23.22 -6.82
C VAL A 49 -5.02 24.39 -7.22
N VAL A 50 -5.81 24.90 -6.26
CA VAL A 50 -6.70 26.06 -6.44
C VAL A 50 -6.06 27.31 -5.85
N GLU A 51 -5.44 27.17 -4.67
CA GLU A 51 -4.78 28.25 -3.93
C GLU A 51 -3.58 27.69 -3.21
N SER A 52 -2.50 28.47 -3.11
CA SER A 52 -1.29 28.07 -2.39
C SER A 52 -0.64 29.25 -1.69
N THR A 53 -0.21 29.03 -0.46
CA THR A 53 0.72 29.92 0.27
C THR A 53 2.14 29.33 0.26
N ASP A 54 2.32 28.09 -0.21
CA ASP A 54 3.63 27.49 -0.39
C ASP A 54 4.19 27.84 -1.78
N PRO A 55 5.34 28.55 -1.86
CA PRO A 55 5.90 29.01 -3.13
C PRO A 55 6.30 27.87 -4.07
N ARG A 56 6.38 26.65 -3.57
CA ARG A 56 6.68 25.47 -4.39
C ARG A 56 5.52 25.07 -5.30
N PHE A 57 4.27 25.45 -5.00
CA PHE A 57 3.08 25.02 -5.74
C PHE A 57 2.28 26.20 -6.25
N GLN A 58 1.77 26.10 -7.47
CA GLN A 58 1.00 27.14 -8.15
C GLN A 58 -0.41 26.63 -8.50
N PRO A 59 -1.43 27.53 -8.52
CA PRO A 59 -2.74 27.19 -9.03
C PRO A 59 -2.68 26.57 -10.44
N GLY A 60 -3.48 25.51 -10.66
CA GLY A 60 -3.50 24.73 -11.91
C GLY A 60 -2.55 23.53 -11.96
N GLU A 61 -1.60 23.42 -11.04
CA GLU A 61 -0.75 22.23 -10.95
C GLU A 61 -1.52 21.01 -10.46
N THR A 62 -1.28 19.85 -11.06
CA THR A 62 -1.85 18.57 -10.60
C THR A 62 -0.90 17.89 -9.62
N VAL A 63 -1.45 17.50 -8.48
CA VAL A 63 -0.66 16.96 -7.35
C VAL A 63 -1.27 15.68 -6.78
N LEU A 64 -0.41 14.85 -6.22
CA LEU A 64 -0.76 13.83 -5.23
C LEU A 64 -0.48 14.40 -3.84
N ALA A 65 -1.41 14.25 -2.91
CA ALA A 65 -1.21 14.54 -1.50
C ALA A 65 -1.20 13.22 -0.70
N SER A 66 -0.09 12.98 -0.03
CA SER A 66 0.08 11.82 0.86
C SER A 66 1.15 12.11 1.91
N ASP A 67 0.82 11.89 3.17
CA ASP A 67 1.79 11.81 4.26
C ASP A 67 2.02 10.35 4.70
N PHE A 68 1.57 9.41 3.85
CA PHE A 68 1.63 7.97 4.09
C PHE A 68 0.93 7.54 5.40
N GLY A 69 -0.13 8.28 5.77
CA GLY A 69 -0.96 7.99 6.92
C GLY A 69 -0.34 8.39 8.25
N SER A 70 0.55 9.37 8.29
CA SER A 70 1.05 9.97 9.53
C SER A 70 -0.03 10.82 10.22
N THR A 71 -0.66 11.74 9.48
CA THR A 71 -1.65 12.69 10.02
C THR A 71 -2.88 12.84 9.12
N GLN A 72 -2.71 12.89 7.79
CA GLN A 72 -3.80 13.09 6.84
C GLN A 72 -4.80 11.94 6.92
N GLY A 73 -6.09 12.25 7.09
CA GLY A 73 -7.14 11.26 7.31
C GLY A 73 -7.08 10.56 8.67
N VAL A 74 -6.17 10.94 9.58
CA VAL A 74 -5.95 10.31 10.90
C VAL A 74 -6.14 11.30 12.05
N SER A 75 -5.53 12.47 11.96
CA SER A 75 -5.61 13.59 12.93
C SER A 75 -5.80 14.95 12.25
N ARG A 76 -5.74 14.99 10.94
CA ARG A 76 -6.08 16.12 10.06
C ARG A 76 -7.10 15.62 9.04
N HIS A 77 -7.98 16.49 8.55
CA HIS A 77 -8.92 16.13 7.49
C HIS A 77 -8.19 15.60 6.27
N GLY A 78 -8.77 14.59 5.65
CA GLY A 78 -8.25 13.88 4.49
C GLY A 78 -9.02 14.19 3.19
N GLY A 79 -8.93 13.27 2.23
CA GLY A 79 -9.37 13.46 0.86
C GLY A 79 -10.81 13.06 0.54
N TYR A 80 -11.61 12.57 1.51
CA TYR A 80 -13.02 12.25 1.23
C TYR A 80 -13.89 13.50 1.30
N SER A 81 -13.56 14.47 0.45
CA SER A 81 -14.23 15.77 0.32
C SER A 81 -13.89 16.37 -1.04
N GLU A 82 -14.70 17.32 -1.52
CA GLU A 82 -14.46 18.02 -2.79
C GLU A 82 -13.20 18.89 -2.76
N TYR A 83 -12.85 19.41 -1.60
CA TYR A 83 -11.66 20.23 -1.40
C TYR A 83 -10.89 19.77 -0.17
N ALA A 84 -9.57 19.80 -0.26
CA ALA A 84 -8.68 19.52 0.85
C ALA A 84 -7.59 20.60 0.96
N ARG A 85 -7.26 21.01 2.18
CA ARG A 85 -6.12 21.88 2.45
C ARG A 85 -5.04 21.09 3.16
N VAL A 86 -3.86 21.03 2.56
CA VAL A 86 -2.75 20.19 3.03
C VAL A 86 -1.43 20.96 3.05
N PRO A 87 -0.49 20.61 3.95
CA PRO A 87 0.86 21.16 3.92
C PRO A 87 1.58 20.80 2.61
N GLY A 88 2.34 21.73 2.06
CA GLY A 88 3.12 21.52 0.85
C GLY A 88 4.13 20.36 0.95
N ASP A 89 4.59 20.01 2.16
CA ASP A 89 5.47 18.86 2.37
C ASP A 89 4.83 17.50 2.08
N PHE A 90 3.49 17.43 2.06
CA PHE A 90 2.76 16.20 1.72
C PHE A 90 2.48 16.08 0.23
N LEU A 91 2.87 17.07 -0.57
CA LEU A 91 2.55 17.14 -1.97
C LEU A 91 3.68 16.64 -2.86
N PHE A 92 3.27 15.91 -3.88
CA PHE A 92 4.11 15.42 -4.96
C PHE A 92 3.49 15.87 -6.28
N ARG A 93 4.25 16.60 -7.12
CA ARG A 93 3.80 16.94 -8.47
C ARG A 93 3.66 15.68 -9.30
N LEU A 94 2.61 15.62 -10.11
CA LEU A 94 2.50 14.57 -11.10
C LEU A 94 3.41 14.89 -12.29
N GLN A 95 4.09 13.87 -12.80
CA GLN A 95 4.88 14.00 -14.00
C GLN A 95 3.98 14.09 -15.24
N ALA A 96 4.47 14.69 -16.31
CA ALA A 96 3.77 14.74 -17.58
C ALA A 96 3.41 13.34 -18.08
N GLY A 97 2.14 13.14 -18.44
CA GLY A 97 1.63 11.85 -18.91
C GLY A 97 1.09 10.92 -17.82
N VAL A 98 1.17 11.31 -16.55
CA VAL A 98 0.55 10.56 -15.43
C VAL A 98 -0.70 11.30 -14.97
N ASP A 99 -1.84 10.63 -15.03
CA ASP A 99 -3.10 11.16 -14.55
C ASP A 99 -3.35 10.93 -13.06
N CYS A 100 -4.42 11.52 -12.53
CA CYS A 100 -4.78 11.42 -11.12
C CYS A 100 -5.05 10.00 -10.64
N LYS A 101 -5.65 9.14 -11.46
CA LYS A 101 -5.93 7.74 -11.12
C LYS A 101 -4.64 6.93 -11.08
N GLN A 102 -3.83 7.07 -12.12
CA GLN A 102 -2.52 6.42 -12.20
C GLN A 102 -1.64 6.77 -11.01
N ALA A 103 -1.59 8.05 -10.62
CA ALA A 103 -0.83 8.48 -9.45
C ALA A 103 -1.28 7.79 -8.15
N LEU A 104 -2.58 7.61 -7.92
CA LEU A 104 -3.10 6.89 -6.75
C LEU A 104 -2.86 5.36 -6.81
N VAL A 105 -2.71 4.79 -8.00
CA VAL A 105 -2.27 3.39 -8.15
C VAL A 105 -0.80 3.28 -7.78
N LEU A 106 0.03 4.17 -8.29
CA LEU A 106 1.46 4.20 -8.03
C LEU A 106 1.77 4.48 -6.55
N SER A 107 1.01 5.33 -5.87
CA SER A 107 1.21 5.65 -4.46
C SER A 107 1.19 4.41 -3.56
N ALA A 108 0.33 3.43 -3.86
CA ALA A 108 0.31 2.14 -3.17
C ALA A 108 1.62 1.33 -3.37
N GLY A 109 2.30 1.54 -4.49
CA GLY A 109 3.59 0.93 -4.79
C GLY A 109 4.76 1.47 -3.95
N VAL A 110 4.67 2.67 -3.42
CA VAL A 110 5.77 3.32 -2.67
C VAL A 110 6.16 2.51 -1.43
N THR A 111 5.18 2.03 -0.66
CA THR A 111 5.46 1.17 0.51
C THR A 111 6.08 -0.17 0.10
N VAL A 112 5.64 -0.73 -1.02
CA VAL A 112 6.21 -1.97 -1.58
C VAL A 112 7.64 -1.74 -2.06
N ALA A 113 7.92 -0.62 -2.73
CA ALA A 113 9.27 -0.23 -3.16
C ALA A 113 10.21 -0.06 -1.97
N MET A 114 9.73 0.55 -0.86
CA MET A 114 10.49 0.61 0.39
C MET A 114 10.80 -0.78 0.92
N GLY A 115 9.80 -1.68 0.96
CA GLY A 115 9.97 -3.07 1.38
C GLY A 115 11.00 -3.80 0.52
N LEU A 116 10.90 -3.66 -0.80
CA LEU A 116 11.85 -4.27 -1.74
C LEU A 116 13.26 -3.70 -1.57
N ARG A 117 13.42 -2.39 -1.46
CA ARG A 117 14.71 -1.72 -1.18
C ARG A 117 15.37 -2.26 0.11
N GLN A 118 14.57 -2.53 1.15
CA GLN A 118 15.08 -3.14 2.38
C GLN A 118 15.47 -4.62 2.17
N LEU A 119 14.71 -5.38 1.41
CA LEU A 119 15.07 -6.76 1.06
C LEU A 119 16.38 -6.82 0.26
N GLU A 120 16.55 -5.92 -0.71
CA GLU A 120 17.76 -5.81 -1.54
C GLU A 120 19.01 -5.43 -0.73
N LYS A 121 18.88 -4.55 0.27
CA LYS A 121 19.93 -4.26 1.24
C LYS A 121 20.35 -5.47 2.07
N HIS A 122 19.52 -6.50 2.10
CA HIS A 122 19.77 -7.78 2.75
C HIS A 122 19.99 -8.91 1.74
N ASP A 123 20.66 -8.59 0.64
CA ASP A 123 21.12 -9.50 -0.40
C ASP A 123 20.01 -10.17 -1.22
N LEU A 124 18.78 -9.67 -1.24
CA LEU A 124 17.79 -10.17 -2.17
C LEU A 124 18.14 -9.75 -3.60
N THR A 125 18.22 -10.72 -4.50
CA THR A 125 18.35 -10.50 -5.94
C THR A 125 17.43 -11.47 -6.69
N PRO A 126 17.06 -11.21 -7.96
CA PRO A 126 16.24 -12.11 -8.75
C PRO A 126 16.80 -13.55 -8.83
N GLN A 127 18.11 -13.71 -8.80
CA GLN A 127 18.81 -15.00 -8.90
C GLN A 127 18.73 -15.83 -7.60
N ARG A 128 18.39 -15.25 -6.47
CA ARG A 128 18.27 -15.99 -5.19
C ARG A 128 17.05 -16.90 -5.14
N GLY A 129 16.06 -16.68 -6.00
CA GLY A 129 14.87 -17.48 -6.11
C GLY A 129 13.58 -16.67 -5.92
N PRO A 130 12.43 -17.36 -5.81
CA PRO A 130 11.13 -16.71 -5.81
C PRO A 130 10.90 -15.87 -4.55
N VAL A 131 10.15 -14.78 -4.75
CA VAL A 131 9.66 -13.88 -3.69
C VAL A 131 8.16 -14.11 -3.51
N LEU A 132 7.70 -14.29 -2.27
CA LEU A 132 6.27 -14.41 -1.99
C LEU A 132 5.66 -13.07 -1.62
N VAL A 133 4.60 -12.66 -2.31
CA VAL A 133 3.74 -11.54 -1.95
C VAL A 133 2.47 -12.09 -1.31
N THR A 134 2.17 -11.69 -0.07
CA THR A 134 0.94 -12.10 0.63
C THR A 134 -0.12 -11.00 0.53
N GLY A 135 -1.41 -11.37 0.55
CA GLY A 135 -2.48 -10.42 0.29
C GLY A 135 -2.38 -9.78 -1.10
N ALA A 136 -1.97 -10.55 -2.09
CA ALA A 136 -1.36 -10.14 -3.34
C ALA A 136 -2.28 -9.42 -4.34
N THR A 137 -3.55 -9.17 -4.04
CA THR A 137 -4.51 -8.52 -4.97
C THR A 137 -4.30 -7.00 -5.14
N GLY A 138 -3.24 -6.45 -4.54
CA GLY A 138 -2.75 -5.08 -4.80
C GLY A 138 -1.66 -5.05 -5.88
N GLY A 139 -1.01 -3.91 -6.08
CA GLY A 139 0.01 -3.69 -7.11
C GLY A 139 1.40 -4.28 -6.85
N ALA A 140 1.64 -4.94 -5.70
CA ALA A 140 2.96 -5.42 -5.30
C ALA A 140 3.56 -6.46 -6.25
N VAL A 141 2.71 -7.35 -6.81
CA VAL A 141 3.13 -8.39 -7.74
C VAL A 141 3.74 -7.78 -9.00
N SER A 142 3.07 -6.79 -9.60
CA SER A 142 3.54 -6.16 -10.84
C SER A 142 4.82 -5.34 -10.64
N LEU A 143 4.97 -4.67 -9.49
CA LEU A 143 6.21 -3.97 -9.17
C LEU A 143 7.41 -4.93 -9.13
N LEU A 144 7.29 -6.05 -8.42
CA LEU A 144 8.38 -7.01 -8.30
C LEU A 144 8.64 -7.75 -9.63
N SER A 145 7.60 -8.17 -10.33
CA SER A 145 7.78 -8.86 -11.62
C SER A 145 8.37 -7.94 -12.69
N GLY A 146 7.98 -6.65 -12.72
CA GLY A 146 8.57 -5.63 -13.59
C GLY A 146 10.07 -5.43 -13.35
N ARG A 147 10.55 -5.68 -12.14
CA ARG A 147 11.97 -5.65 -11.76
C ARG A 147 12.69 -7.00 -11.92
N GLY A 148 12.09 -7.95 -12.60
CA GLY A 148 12.70 -9.24 -12.93
C GLY A 148 12.69 -10.29 -11.82
N TYR A 149 11.93 -10.07 -10.74
CA TYR A 149 11.77 -11.11 -9.70
C TYR A 149 10.77 -12.18 -10.15
N THR A 150 11.05 -13.43 -9.83
CA THR A 150 10.07 -14.52 -9.90
C THR A 150 9.13 -14.37 -8.71
N VAL A 151 7.85 -14.04 -8.96
CA VAL A 151 6.89 -13.69 -7.92
C VAL A 151 5.86 -14.80 -7.72
N ALA A 152 5.77 -15.31 -6.50
CA ALA A 152 4.63 -16.10 -6.04
C ALA A 152 3.63 -15.15 -5.34
N ALA A 153 2.34 -15.40 -5.54
CA ALA A 153 1.26 -14.58 -4.99
C ALA A 153 0.36 -15.41 -4.09
N SER A 154 0.11 -14.96 -2.85
CA SER A 154 -0.87 -15.59 -1.96
C SER A 154 -2.12 -14.73 -1.83
N THR A 155 -3.28 -15.34 -2.00
CA THR A 155 -4.59 -14.67 -1.90
C THR A 155 -5.65 -15.58 -1.29
N GLY A 156 -6.61 -14.97 -0.56
CA GLY A 156 -7.83 -15.65 -0.12
C GLY A 156 -8.98 -15.56 -1.13
N LYS A 157 -8.73 -15.05 -2.36
CA LYS A 157 -9.75 -14.83 -3.39
C LYS A 157 -9.55 -15.83 -4.52
N ALA A 158 -10.39 -16.84 -4.57
CA ALA A 158 -10.27 -17.93 -5.56
C ALA A 158 -10.44 -17.43 -7.01
N ASP A 159 -11.21 -16.35 -7.22
CA ASP A 159 -11.46 -15.72 -8.51
C ASP A 159 -10.35 -14.75 -8.98
N ALA A 160 -9.31 -14.56 -8.17
CA ALA A 160 -8.23 -13.62 -8.49
C ALA A 160 -7.07 -14.24 -9.29
N GLN A 161 -7.12 -15.51 -9.66
CA GLN A 161 -5.99 -16.20 -10.28
C GLN A 161 -5.56 -15.55 -11.60
N ASP A 162 -6.49 -15.35 -12.54
CA ASP A 162 -6.18 -14.75 -13.85
C ASP A 162 -5.71 -13.30 -13.71
N TYR A 163 -6.29 -12.57 -12.75
CA TYR A 163 -5.84 -11.23 -12.40
C TYR A 163 -4.38 -11.24 -11.92
N LEU A 164 -4.02 -12.12 -11.00
CA LEU A 164 -2.66 -12.23 -10.48
C LEU A 164 -1.64 -12.68 -11.54
N ARG A 165 -2.05 -13.57 -12.46
CA ARG A 165 -1.21 -13.94 -13.60
C ARG A 165 -0.93 -12.76 -14.53
N ARG A 166 -1.95 -11.92 -14.81
CA ARG A 166 -1.74 -10.68 -15.58
C ARG A 166 -0.82 -9.69 -14.89
N LEU A 167 -0.80 -9.66 -13.55
CA LEU A 167 0.15 -8.86 -12.78
C LEU A 167 1.58 -9.44 -12.77
N GLY A 168 1.81 -10.62 -13.33
CA GLY A 168 3.12 -11.25 -13.43
C GLY A 168 3.41 -12.32 -12.38
N ALA A 169 2.39 -12.83 -11.65
CA ALA A 169 2.59 -13.94 -10.73
C ALA A 169 2.90 -15.23 -11.49
N SER A 170 4.02 -15.89 -11.17
CA SER A 170 4.43 -17.18 -11.72
C SER A 170 3.79 -18.36 -10.98
N GLU A 171 3.49 -18.19 -9.69
CA GLU A 171 2.85 -19.17 -8.82
C GLU A 171 1.75 -18.47 -8.01
N ILE A 172 0.62 -19.14 -7.80
CA ILE A 172 -0.48 -18.62 -6.97
C ILE A 172 -0.82 -19.65 -5.91
N LEU A 173 -0.80 -19.19 -4.64
CA LEU A 173 -1.13 -19.99 -3.47
C LEU A 173 -2.43 -19.47 -2.84
N SER A 174 -3.18 -20.36 -2.25
CA SER A 174 -4.31 -19.97 -1.42
C SER A 174 -3.85 -19.36 -0.09
N ARG A 175 -4.74 -18.62 0.56
CA ARG A 175 -4.48 -18.15 1.92
C ARG A 175 -4.34 -19.32 2.89
N GLU A 176 -5.12 -20.37 2.71
CA GLU A 176 -5.11 -21.58 3.53
C GLU A 176 -3.72 -22.24 3.51
N GLU A 177 -3.11 -22.37 2.32
CA GLU A 177 -1.74 -22.90 2.18
C GLU A 177 -0.72 -22.03 2.90
N THR A 178 -0.86 -20.71 2.82
CA THR A 178 0.11 -19.76 3.40
C THR A 178 -0.21 -19.33 4.83
N SER A 179 -1.25 -19.86 5.44
CA SER A 179 -1.60 -19.65 6.86
C SER A 179 -1.76 -20.94 7.64
N ALA A 180 -1.44 -22.09 7.03
CA ALA A 180 -1.57 -23.39 7.67
C ALA A 180 -0.74 -23.45 8.96
N GLU A 181 -1.36 -23.91 10.03
CA GLU A 181 -0.66 -24.17 11.30
C GLU A 181 0.33 -25.30 11.14
N SER A 182 1.43 -25.22 11.85
CA SER A 182 2.45 -26.27 11.88
C SER A 182 3.15 -26.29 13.22
N THR A 183 3.38 -27.46 13.73
CA THR A 183 4.21 -27.68 14.93
C THR A 183 5.71 -27.70 14.59
N ARG A 184 6.07 -27.76 13.30
CA ARG A 184 7.46 -27.74 12.85
C ARG A 184 8.00 -26.32 12.94
N PRO A 185 9.10 -26.07 13.63
CA PRO A 185 9.70 -24.74 13.72
C PRO A 185 10.31 -24.27 12.39
N ARG A 186 10.61 -25.21 11.48
CA ARG A 186 11.13 -24.98 10.12
C ARG A 186 10.52 -25.97 9.16
N GLU A 187 10.22 -25.49 7.95
CA GLU A 187 9.73 -26.28 6.82
C GLU A 187 10.71 -26.21 5.64
N ALA A 188 10.36 -26.79 4.50
CA ALA A 188 11.17 -26.68 3.29
C ALA A 188 11.41 -25.21 2.91
N GLU A 189 12.64 -24.91 2.53
CA GLU A 189 13.02 -23.57 2.08
C GLU A 189 12.41 -23.28 0.71
N ARG A 190 11.56 -22.24 0.63
CA ARG A 190 10.87 -21.86 -0.61
C ARG A 190 11.23 -20.45 -1.05
N TRP A 191 11.15 -19.47 -0.18
CA TRP A 191 11.15 -18.06 -0.52
C TRP A 191 12.49 -17.40 -0.25
N ALA A 192 13.08 -16.75 -1.25
CA ALA A 192 14.31 -15.95 -1.09
C ALA A 192 14.01 -14.67 -0.30
N GLY A 193 12.83 -14.13 -0.45
CA GLY A 193 12.28 -13.01 0.30
C GLY A 193 10.76 -13.00 0.25
N SER A 194 10.14 -12.09 1.01
CA SER A 194 8.70 -11.88 0.95
C SER A 194 8.29 -10.46 1.30
N ILE A 195 7.18 -10.02 0.67
CA ILE A 195 6.43 -8.82 1.03
C ILE A 195 5.16 -9.28 1.73
N ASP A 196 5.06 -9.03 3.03
CA ASP A 196 3.92 -9.47 3.83
C ASP A 196 2.98 -8.31 4.18
N THR A 197 1.76 -8.37 3.64
CA THR A 197 0.68 -7.42 3.95
C THR A 197 -0.38 -8.00 4.87
N VAL A 198 -0.21 -9.26 5.30
CA VAL A 198 -1.24 -10.02 6.02
C VAL A 198 -0.95 -10.15 7.51
N GLY A 199 0.29 -10.46 7.89
CA GLY A 199 0.62 -10.72 9.30
C GLY A 199 0.07 -12.05 9.80
N GLY A 200 -0.17 -12.16 11.11
CA GLY A 200 -0.81 -13.31 11.74
C GLY A 200 -0.17 -14.66 11.39
N ALA A 201 -1.00 -15.68 11.14
CA ALA A 201 -0.55 -17.03 10.79
C ALA A 201 0.29 -17.06 9.49
N THR A 202 0.02 -16.14 8.56
CA THR A 202 0.79 -16.01 7.30
C THR A 202 2.24 -15.59 7.58
N LEU A 203 2.46 -14.64 8.47
CA LEU A 203 3.82 -14.25 8.87
C LEU A 203 4.56 -15.42 9.55
N ALA A 204 3.86 -16.21 10.37
CA ALA A 204 4.42 -17.42 10.95
C ALA A 204 4.82 -18.47 9.89
N TYR A 205 4.00 -18.65 8.84
CA TYR A 205 4.33 -19.48 7.69
C TYR A 205 5.58 -18.97 6.97
N LEU A 206 5.66 -17.67 6.69
CA LEU A 206 6.84 -17.07 6.04
C LEU A 206 8.11 -17.33 6.82
N MET A 207 8.09 -17.17 8.14
CA MET A 207 9.25 -17.48 8.97
C MET A 207 9.71 -18.93 8.81
N ARG A 208 8.78 -19.90 8.73
CA ARG A 208 9.13 -21.32 8.60
C ARG A 208 9.69 -21.69 7.23
N THR A 209 9.30 -20.96 6.17
CA THR A 209 9.56 -21.31 4.75
C THR A 209 10.58 -20.42 4.05
N THR A 210 11.01 -19.33 4.67
CA THR A 210 12.06 -18.46 4.13
C THR A 210 13.39 -19.18 4.07
N LYS A 211 14.11 -19.05 2.96
CA LYS A 211 15.43 -19.62 2.71
C LYS A 211 16.47 -19.06 3.68
N LYS A 212 17.55 -19.81 3.84
CA LYS A 212 18.72 -19.38 4.62
C LYS A 212 19.21 -18.01 4.14
N GLY A 213 19.37 -17.07 5.08
CA GLY A 213 19.79 -15.70 4.82
C GLY A 213 18.72 -14.82 4.15
N GLY A 214 17.54 -15.35 3.85
CA GLY A 214 16.44 -14.58 3.27
C GLY A 214 15.82 -13.58 4.25
N ALA A 215 14.93 -12.71 3.73
CA ALA A 215 14.31 -11.67 4.54
C ALA A 215 12.81 -11.51 4.25
N ILE A 216 12.08 -11.03 5.25
CA ILE A 216 10.64 -10.77 5.20
C ILE A 216 10.41 -9.28 5.44
N ALA A 217 9.83 -8.56 4.50
CA ALA A 217 9.37 -7.19 4.69
C ALA A 217 7.92 -7.22 5.20
N ALA A 218 7.73 -6.91 6.47
CA ALA A 218 6.42 -6.86 7.12
C ALA A 218 5.83 -5.46 6.96
N ILE A 219 4.73 -5.35 6.19
CA ILE A 219 4.10 -4.09 5.81
C ILE A 219 2.72 -3.95 6.45
N GLY A 220 1.95 -5.06 6.59
CA GLY A 220 0.54 -4.97 6.96
C GLY A 220 0.07 -6.04 7.94
N VAL A 221 -1.21 -5.89 8.35
CA VAL A 221 -1.83 -6.68 9.42
C VAL A 221 -3.24 -7.14 9.06
N SER A 222 -3.56 -7.26 7.78
CA SER A 222 -4.94 -7.57 7.35
C SER A 222 -5.45 -8.94 7.81
N GLY A 223 -4.57 -9.87 8.18
CA GLY A 223 -4.89 -11.16 8.77
C GLY A 223 -4.64 -11.26 10.27
N GLY A 224 -4.24 -10.14 10.91
CA GLY A 224 -4.02 -10.06 12.36
C GLY A 224 -2.63 -9.53 12.73
N ALA A 225 -2.55 -8.87 13.89
CA ALA A 225 -1.30 -8.31 14.40
C ALA A 225 -0.46 -9.31 15.19
N ALA A 226 -1.13 -10.26 15.85
CA ALA A 226 -0.46 -11.28 16.69
C ALA A 226 -0.14 -12.52 15.85
N PHE A 227 1.06 -13.08 16.05
CA PHE A 227 1.46 -14.35 15.46
C PHE A 227 2.28 -15.19 16.43
N ARG A 228 2.21 -16.51 16.28
CA ARG A 228 3.01 -17.44 17.08
C ARG A 228 4.12 -18.02 16.22
N ALA A 229 5.37 -17.84 16.61
CA ALA A 229 6.54 -18.37 15.94
C ALA A 229 7.63 -18.79 16.94
N THR A 230 8.67 -19.45 16.45
CA THR A 230 9.86 -19.79 17.23
C THR A 230 11.07 -18.99 16.72
N VAL A 231 12.10 -18.88 17.54
CA VAL A 231 13.35 -18.21 17.13
C VAL A 231 14.24 -19.05 16.22
N PHE A 232 13.93 -20.34 16.02
CA PHE A 232 14.77 -21.25 15.22
C PHE A 232 15.04 -20.78 13.80
N PRO A 233 14.05 -20.25 13.02
CA PRO A 233 14.34 -19.71 11.70
C PRO A 233 15.34 -18.56 11.74
N LEU A 234 15.26 -17.69 12.76
CA LEU A 234 16.17 -16.56 12.93
C LEU A 234 17.60 -17.03 13.17
N ILE A 235 17.82 -17.94 14.14
CA ILE A 235 19.17 -18.38 14.56
C ILE A 235 19.77 -19.46 13.64
N LEU A 236 18.96 -20.37 13.09
CA LEU A 236 19.48 -21.53 12.33
C LEU A 236 19.50 -21.31 10.82
N ARG A 237 18.73 -20.35 10.31
CA ARG A 237 18.74 -19.93 8.90
C ARG A 237 19.21 -18.48 8.70
N GLY A 238 19.36 -17.72 9.78
CA GLY A 238 19.74 -16.31 9.70
C GLY A 238 18.75 -15.47 8.91
N ILE A 239 17.45 -15.84 8.93
CA ILE A 239 16.44 -15.01 8.27
C ILE A 239 16.29 -13.68 8.99
N LYS A 240 15.82 -12.67 8.28
CA LYS A 240 15.61 -11.32 8.80
C LYS A 240 14.13 -10.97 8.70
N MET A 241 13.59 -10.32 9.71
CA MET A 241 12.26 -9.74 9.71
C MET A 241 12.39 -8.22 9.79
N LEU A 242 11.93 -7.53 8.74
CA LEU A 242 12.11 -6.12 8.51
C LEU A 242 10.77 -5.41 8.59
N GLY A 243 10.55 -4.61 9.62
CA GLY A 243 9.37 -3.74 9.71
C GLY A 243 9.49 -2.57 8.74
N ILE A 244 8.43 -2.28 8.00
CA ILE A 244 8.37 -1.17 7.04
C ILE A 244 7.47 -0.08 7.61
N ASP A 245 8.07 0.94 8.21
CA ASP A 245 7.39 2.09 8.80
C ASP A 245 7.44 3.30 7.84
N MET A 246 6.50 3.34 6.89
CA MET A 246 6.39 4.46 5.94
C MET A 246 6.03 5.79 6.62
N PRO A 247 5.12 5.84 7.61
CA PRO A 247 4.81 7.08 8.32
C PRO A 247 6.02 7.78 8.95
N SER A 248 7.00 7.05 9.43
CA SER A 248 8.22 7.60 10.05
C SER A 248 9.38 7.78 9.07
N THR A 249 9.21 7.38 7.81
CA THR A 249 10.27 7.53 6.78
C THR A 249 10.55 9.01 6.50
N PRO A 250 11.81 9.47 6.45
CA PRO A 250 12.16 10.84 6.12
C PRO A 250 11.57 11.30 4.77
N LEU A 251 11.13 12.56 4.71
CA LEU A 251 10.50 13.13 3.51
C LEU A 251 11.35 12.96 2.25
N GLN A 252 12.66 13.18 2.34
CA GLN A 252 13.57 13.00 1.21
C GLN A 252 13.51 11.57 0.63
N MET A 253 13.54 10.56 1.50
CA MET A 253 13.43 9.16 1.08
C MET A 253 12.05 8.84 0.47
N ARG A 254 10.97 9.45 0.99
CA ARG A 254 9.62 9.31 0.40
C ARG A 254 9.58 9.87 -1.01
N ARG A 255 10.24 11.02 -1.27
CA ARG A 255 10.37 11.62 -2.60
C ARG A 255 11.15 10.71 -3.56
N GLU A 256 12.29 10.18 -3.12
CA GLU A 256 13.08 9.24 -3.91
C GLU A 256 12.29 7.98 -4.28
N LEU A 257 11.56 7.40 -3.31
CA LEU A 257 10.71 6.24 -3.56
C LEU A 257 9.54 6.56 -4.50
N TRP A 258 8.97 7.75 -4.38
CA TRP A 258 7.92 8.21 -5.28
C TRP A 258 8.44 8.34 -6.72
N GLU A 259 9.58 9.00 -6.92
CA GLU A 259 10.23 9.13 -8.23
C GLU A 259 10.58 7.77 -8.83
N GLU A 260 11.06 6.84 -8.01
CA GLU A 260 11.36 5.47 -8.40
C GLU A 260 10.10 4.74 -8.92
N VAL A 261 9.00 4.82 -8.18
CA VAL A 261 7.73 4.15 -8.55
C VAL A 261 7.07 4.82 -9.75
N MET A 262 7.20 6.14 -9.90
CA MET A 262 6.69 6.88 -11.07
C MET A 262 7.32 6.43 -12.39
N GLY A 263 8.55 5.91 -12.35
CA GLY A 263 9.23 5.33 -13.52
C GLY A 263 8.77 3.91 -13.90
N GLU A 264 7.87 3.28 -13.12
CA GLU A 264 7.47 1.89 -13.32
C GLU A 264 6.39 1.74 -14.40
N ALA A 265 6.82 1.65 -15.66
CA ALA A 265 5.92 1.52 -16.82
C ALA A 265 4.92 0.35 -16.70
N THR A 266 5.31 -0.75 -16.07
CA THR A 266 4.45 -1.92 -15.85
C THR A 266 3.26 -1.57 -14.95
N LEU A 267 3.47 -0.81 -13.86
CA LEU A 267 2.39 -0.36 -12.99
C LEU A 267 1.46 0.62 -13.71
N LEU A 268 2.01 1.55 -14.48
CA LEU A 268 1.24 2.51 -15.26
C LEU A 268 0.32 1.82 -16.28
N SER A 269 0.84 0.83 -17.01
CA SER A 269 0.07 0.09 -18.02
C SER A 269 -1.07 -0.75 -17.44
N LEU A 270 -1.01 -1.09 -16.15
CA LEU A 270 -2.03 -1.89 -15.47
C LEU A 270 -3.00 -1.03 -14.64
N ALA A 271 -2.78 0.28 -14.53
CA ALA A 271 -3.56 1.15 -13.67
C ALA A 271 -5.06 1.03 -13.92
N ASP A 272 -5.50 1.12 -15.17
CA ASP A 272 -6.92 1.03 -15.54
C ASP A 272 -7.52 -0.36 -15.24
N ALA A 273 -6.73 -1.41 -15.34
CA ALA A 273 -7.19 -2.79 -15.12
C ALA A 273 -7.39 -3.13 -13.63
N ILE A 274 -6.79 -2.35 -12.73
CA ILE A 274 -6.82 -2.62 -11.28
C ILE A 274 -7.65 -1.61 -10.49
N VAL A 275 -8.17 -0.55 -11.12
CA VAL A 275 -8.96 0.50 -10.48
C VAL A 275 -10.45 0.20 -10.54
N SER A 276 -11.16 0.50 -9.46
CA SER A 276 -12.61 0.68 -9.41
C SER A 276 -12.94 2.03 -8.79
N GLU A 277 -13.95 2.71 -9.34
CA GLU A 277 -14.39 4.02 -8.86
C GLU A 277 -15.70 3.90 -8.09
N VAL A 278 -15.83 4.72 -7.04
CA VAL A 278 -17.02 4.81 -6.20
C VAL A 278 -17.30 6.27 -5.85
N ALA A 279 -18.55 6.58 -5.50
CA ALA A 279 -18.95 7.89 -4.99
C ALA A 279 -18.66 8.02 -3.48
N LEU A 280 -18.74 9.24 -2.94
CA LEU A 280 -18.56 9.49 -1.49
C LEU A 280 -19.53 8.69 -0.62
N GLU A 281 -20.77 8.55 -1.08
CA GLU A 281 -21.84 7.83 -0.39
C GLU A 281 -21.54 6.34 -0.22
N ASP A 282 -20.69 5.79 -1.09
CA ASP A 282 -20.32 4.37 -1.06
C ASP A 282 -19.24 4.04 0.00
N ILE A 283 -18.58 5.04 0.59
CA ILE A 283 -17.46 4.83 1.53
C ILE A 283 -17.82 3.86 2.67
N PRO A 284 -18.98 3.96 3.35
CA PRO A 284 -19.31 3.02 4.42
C PRO A 284 -19.38 1.57 3.93
N ARG A 285 -19.97 1.35 2.76
CA ARG A 285 -20.09 0.02 2.14
C ARG A 285 -18.74 -0.55 1.74
N VAL A 286 -17.92 0.30 1.11
CA VAL A 286 -16.60 -0.10 0.58
C VAL A 286 -15.61 -0.39 1.71
N THR A 287 -15.58 0.44 2.75
CA THR A 287 -14.70 0.23 3.91
C THR A 287 -15.06 -1.02 4.68
N GLN A 288 -16.35 -1.32 4.83
CA GLN A 288 -16.82 -2.57 5.42
C GLN A 288 -16.40 -3.79 4.58
N ALA A 289 -16.59 -3.74 3.26
CA ALA A 289 -16.15 -4.79 2.34
C ALA A 289 -14.63 -5.00 2.39
N MET A 290 -13.86 -3.91 2.53
CA MET A 290 -12.40 -3.97 2.65
C MET A 290 -11.96 -4.68 3.94
N LEU A 291 -12.57 -4.36 5.08
CA LEU A 291 -12.30 -5.03 6.35
C LEU A 291 -12.68 -6.52 6.30
N GLY A 292 -13.75 -6.86 5.56
CA GLY A 292 -14.15 -8.24 5.28
C GLY A 292 -13.27 -8.98 4.26
N GLY A 293 -12.22 -8.33 3.70
CA GLY A 293 -11.34 -8.92 2.71
C GLY A 293 -11.98 -9.15 1.33
N GLN A 294 -13.09 -8.48 1.02
CA GLN A 294 -13.89 -8.68 -0.20
C GLN A 294 -13.46 -7.78 -1.37
N THR A 295 -12.59 -6.79 -1.14
CA THR A 295 -12.16 -5.84 -2.17
C THR A 295 -10.95 -6.36 -2.93
N ARG A 296 -10.80 -5.94 -4.22
CA ARG A 296 -9.70 -6.30 -5.10
C ARG A 296 -9.22 -5.05 -5.85
N GLY A 297 -7.91 -4.98 -6.08
CA GLY A 297 -7.32 -3.84 -6.79
C GLY A 297 -7.27 -2.58 -5.95
N ARG A 298 -7.33 -1.44 -6.61
CA ARG A 298 -7.35 -0.10 -6.02
C ARG A 298 -8.75 0.49 -6.14
N ILE A 299 -9.29 0.95 -5.04
CA ILE A 299 -10.59 1.64 -5.02
C ILE A 299 -10.33 3.13 -4.89
N LEU A 300 -10.92 3.90 -5.79
CA LEU A 300 -10.84 5.36 -5.81
C LEU A 300 -12.21 5.96 -5.57
N VAL A 301 -12.26 6.93 -4.69
CA VAL A 301 -13.44 7.75 -4.43
C VAL A 301 -13.39 8.97 -5.35
N ARG A 302 -14.47 9.23 -6.07
CA ARG A 302 -14.69 10.49 -6.79
C ARG A 302 -15.58 11.38 -5.93
N PRO A 303 -15.06 12.50 -5.35
CA PRO A 303 -15.83 13.32 -4.42
C PRO A 303 -16.92 14.18 -5.07
N SER A 304 -16.78 14.51 -6.36
CA SER A 304 -17.79 15.28 -7.11
C SER A 304 -18.04 14.67 -8.48
N GLU A 305 -19.26 14.73 -8.97
CA GLU A 305 -19.56 14.51 -10.40
C GLU A 305 -19.02 15.74 -11.17
N GLN A 306 -18.02 15.53 -12.04
CA GLN A 306 -17.54 16.55 -12.99
C GLN A 306 -18.36 16.50 -14.27
#